data_d339233f336eb3f4f76bd413fc5b1f1f
#
_entry.id   d339233f336eb3f4f76bd413fc5b1f1f
#
_cell.length_a   1.000
_cell.length_b   1.000
_cell.length_c   1.000
_cell.angle_alpha   90.00
_cell.angle_beta   90.00
_cell.angle_gamma   90.00
#
_symmetry.space_group_name_H-M   'P 1'
#
loop_
_entity.id
_entity.type
_entity.pdbx_description
1 polymer ?
#
loop_
_entity_poly.entity_id
_entity_poly.type
_entity_poly.pdbx_seq_one_letter_code
_entity_poly.pdbx_strand_id
1 'polypeptide(L)'
;MNIGEFLGSINRFDLLVVLFAFGMFVLGFIQGTIRRILGLASMLFSFLFAANLREPLGGYLAQNWNDYPDQYAVLLGFGIVFIAATIAFTVVIQGFYHKQELFQKATFADEIIGGLLGIVQAMFLVGCIIIILDSFFRDPTVPRSDNEFTWIRDFFNVMNTSSFADLFRTRLIPGFITVFGLLIPSDVQAFYVTVRTG
;
A
#
# COMPACT_ATOMS: atom_id res chain seq x y z
N MET A 1 27.30 22.20 -2.83
CA MET A 1 25.90 21.79 -3.02
C MET A 1 25.14 22.23 -1.78
N ASN A 2 24.23 23.20 -1.92
CA ASN A 2 23.47 23.74 -0.79
C ASN A 2 22.43 22.68 -0.38
N ILE A 3 22.21 22.51 0.93
CA ILE A 3 21.20 21.57 1.46
C ILE A 3 19.82 21.81 0.82
N GLY A 4 19.50 23.09 0.51
CA GLY A 4 18.25 23.44 -0.18
C GLY A 4 18.16 22.94 -1.62
N GLU A 5 19.26 22.96 -2.37
CA GLU A 5 19.32 22.42 -3.74
C GLU A 5 19.23 20.89 -3.74
N PHE A 6 19.87 20.24 -2.76
CA PHE A 6 19.79 18.79 -2.59
C PHE A 6 18.37 18.35 -2.23
N LEU A 7 17.70 19.02 -1.27
CA LEU A 7 16.32 18.73 -0.91
C LEU A 7 15.34 19.04 -2.05
N GLY A 8 15.62 20.06 -2.86
CA GLY A 8 14.83 20.41 -4.04
C GLY A 8 14.93 19.40 -5.19
N SER A 9 16.01 18.60 -5.23
CA SER A 9 16.22 17.56 -6.25
C SER A 9 15.56 16.22 -5.88
N ILE A 10 15.17 16.03 -4.61
CA ILE A 10 14.53 14.79 -4.15
C ILE A 10 13.03 14.85 -4.49
N ASN A 11 12.52 13.78 -5.08
CA ASN A 11 11.08 13.66 -5.31
C ASN A 11 10.34 13.65 -3.96
N ARG A 12 9.26 14.44 -3.88
CA ARG A 12 8.45 14.56 -2.65
C ARG A 12 7.87 13.23 -2.18
N PHE A 13 7.52 12.35 -3.11
CA PHE A 13 7.04 11.01 -2.78
C PHE A 13 8.15 10.15 -2.17
N ASP A 14 9.38 10.22 -2.72
CA ASP A 14 10.53 9.49 -2.18
C ASP A 14 10.83 9.92 -0.74
N LEU A 15 10.80 11.24 -0.48
CA LEU A 15 10.97 11.78 0.87
C LEU A 15 9.88 11.28 1.84
N LEU A 16 8.63 11.27 1.38
CA LEU A 16 7.50 10.78 2.16
C LEU A 16 7.67 9.29 2.49
N VAL A 17 8.08 8.47 1.53
CA VAL A 17 8.33 7.03 1.73
C VAL A 17 9.43 6.81 2.77
N VAL A 18 10.54 7.56 2.69
CA VAL A 18 11.64 7.45 3.67
C VAL A 18 11.19 7.85 5.07
N LEU A 19 10.49 8.98 5.21
CA LEU A 19 9.97 9.45 6.50
C LEU A 19 8.96 8.48 7.08
N PHE A 20 8.08 7.94 6.24
CA PHE A 20 7.10 6.94 6.64
C PHE A 20 7.77 5.64 7.09
N ALA A 21 8.76 5.14 6.33
CA ALA A 21 9.53 3.94 6.71
C ALA A 21 10.27 4.14 8.03
N PHE A 22 10.87 5.34 8.25
CA PHE A 22 11.51 5.68 9.51
C PHE A 22 10.51 5.72 10.67
N GLY A 23 9.37 6.36 10.51
CA GLY A 23 8.29 6.35 11.52
C GLY A 23 7.82 4.94 11.86
N MET A 24 7.66 4.09 10.87
CA MET A 24 7.26 2.69 11.06
C MET A 24 8.37 1.84 11.69
N PHE A 25 9.65 2.16 11.42
CA PHE A 25 10.78 1.57 12.14
C PHE A 25 10.71 1.90 13.64
N VAL A 26 10.56 3.18 13.99
CA VAL A 26 10.45 3.62 15.39
C VAL A 26 9.26 2.95 16.09
N LEU A 27 8.10 2.94 15.44
CA LEU A 27 6.92 2.26 15.97
C LEU A 27 7.15 0.75 16.12
N GLY A 28 7.85 0.12 15.18
CA GLY A 28 8.20 -1.30 15.24
C GLY A 28 9.14 -1.61 16.39
N PHE A 29 10.15 -0.76 16.58
CA PHE A 29 11.08 -0.85 17.67
C PHE A 29 10.38 -0.81 19.05
N ILE A 30 9.43 0.10 19.22
CA ILE A 30 8.64 0.22 20.47
C ILE A 30 7.69 -0.96 20.69
N GLN A 31 7.11 -1.49 19.62
CA GLN A 31 6.03 -2.49 19.70
C GLN A 31 6.52 -3.94 19.73
N GLY A 32 7.77 -4.19 19.29
CA GLY A 32 8.37 -5.50 19.24
C GLY A 32 7.89 -6.36 18.03
N THR A 33 8.53 -7.51 17.90
CA THR A 33 8.46 -8.40 16.72
C THR A 33 7.07 -8.99 16.51
N ILE A 34 6.45 -9.58 17.54
CA ILE A 34 5.18 -10.32 17.39
C ILE A 34 4.07 -9.41 16.88
N ARG A 35 3.94 -8.22 17.47
CA ARG A 35 2.91 -7.26 17.07
C ARG A 35 3.09 -6.81 15.62
N ARG A 36 4.33 -6.72 15.13
CA ARG A 36 4.64 -6.37 13.75
C ARG A 36 4.32 -7.49 12.77
N ILE A 37 4.62 -8.74 13.12
CA ILE A 37 4.23 -9.91 12.31
C ILE A 37 2.71 -9.98 12.16
N LEU A 38 1.98 -9.80 13.24
CA LEU A 38 0.51 -9.78 13.23
C LEU A 38 -0.04 -8.61 12.40
N GLY A 39 0.60 -7.43 12.49
CA GLY A 39 0.26 -6.25 11.68
C GLY A 39 0.48 -6.48 10.18
N LEU A 40 1.58 -7.11 9.79
CA LEU A 40 1.86 -7.50 8.41
C LEU A 40 0.84 -8.52 7.89
N ALA A 41 0.52 -9.54 8.67
CA ALA A 41 -0.50 -10.53 8.33
C ALA A 41 -1.87 -9.85 8.12
N SER A 42 -2.27 -8.95 9.04
CA SER A 42 -3.51 -8.18 8.93
C SER A 42 -3.57 -7.37 7.64
N MET A 43 -2.50 -6.65 7.31
CA MET A 43 -2.43 -5.86 6.07
C MET A 43 -2.51 -6.73 4.82
N LEU A 44 -1.80 -7.86 4.81
CA LEU A 44 -1.84 -8.81 3.69
C LEU A 44 -3.26 -9.32 3.47
N PHE A 45 -3.92 -9.80 4.52
CA PHE A 45 -5.30 -10.27 4.42
C PHE A 45 -6.25 -9.15 4.00
N SER A 46 -6.10 -7.93 4.54
CA SER A 46 -6.90 -6.78 4.16
C SER A 46 -6.75 -6.42 2.70
N PHE A 47 -5.53 -6.46 2.18
CA PHE A 47 -5.26 -6.18 0.77
C PHE A 47 -5.89 -7.24 -0.14
N LEU A 48 -5.69 -8.52 0.15
CA LEU A 48 -6.27 -9.61 -0.63
C LEU A 48 -7.81 -9.57 -0.59
N PHE A 49 -8.37 -9.29 0.57
CA PHE A 49 -9.81 -9.13 0.74
C PHE A 49 -10.35 -7.95 -0.08
N ALA A 50 -9.70 -6.80 0.01
CA ALA A 50 -10.08 -5.60 -0.75
C ALA A 50 -9.93 -5.81 -2.27
N ALA A 51 -8.86 -6.45 -2.71
CA ALA A 51 -8.63 -6.74 -4.13
C ALA A 51 -9.76 -7.60 -4.73
N ASN A 52 -10.32 -8.54 -3.97
CA ASN A 52 -11.41 -9.39 -4.42
C ASN A 52 -12.80 -8.74 -4.27
N LEU A 53 -12.97 -7.80 -3.35
CA LEU A 53 -14.25 -7.12 -3.09
C LEU A 53 -14.41 -5.79 -3.83
N ARG A 54 -13.35 -5.28 -4.46
CA ARG A 54 -13.36 -3.98 -5.13
C ARG A 54 -14.44 -3.85 -6.21
N GLU A 55 -14.64 -4.89 -7.05
CA GLU A 55 -15.62 -4.85 -8.13
C GLU A 55 -17.07 -4.93 -7.63
N PRO A 56 -17.44 -5.89 -6.74
CA PRO A 56 -18.80 -5.93 -6.18
C PRO A 56 -19.18 -4.63 -5.47
N LEU A 57 -18.28 -4.08 -4.65
CA LEU A 57 -18.54 -2.84 -3.93
C LEU A 57 -18.51 -1.63 -4.87
N GLY A 58 -17.54 -1.59 -5.79
CA GLY A 58 -17.43 -0.53 -6.79
C GLY A 58 -18.68 -0.46 -7.68
N GLY A 59 -19.18 -1.60 -8.14
CA GLY A 59 -20.42 -1.67 -8.91
C GLY A 59 -21.65 -1.22 -8.11
N TYR A 60 -21.72 -1.54 -6.82
CA TYR A 60 -22.79 -1.02 -5.95
C TYR A 60 -22.69 0.50 -5.75
N LEU A 61 -21.49 1.02 -5.58
CA LEU A 61 -21.26 2.46 -5.44
C LEU A 61 -21.58 3.20 -6.76
N ALA A 62 -21.15 2.67 -7.91
CA ALA A 62 -21.38 3.24 -9.22
C ALA A 62 -22.88 3.39 -9.53
N GLN A 63 -23.71 2.42 -9.14
CA GLN A 63 -25.16 2.50 -9.31
C GLN A 63 -25.83 3.62 -8.50
N ASN A 64 -25.19 4.07 -7.41
CA ASN A 64 -25.72 5.10 -6.52
C ASN A 64 -25.03 6.47 -6.67
N TRP A 65 -23.91 6.52 -7.40
CA TRP A 65 -23.12 7.73 -7.61
C TRP A 65 -23.17 8.17 -9.09
N ASN A 66 -24.20 8.92 -9.44
CA ASN A 66 -24.43 9.34 -10.82
C ASN A 66 -23.50 10.49 -11.28
N ASP A 67 -22.80 11.16 -10.34
CA ASP A 67 -21.98 12.34 -10.63
C ASP A 67 -20.51 12.00 -10.92
N TYR A 68 -20.10 10.75 -10.71
CA TYR A 68 -18.71 10.31 -10.87
C TYR A 68 -18.61 9.14 -11.86
N PRO A 69 -17.50 9.03 -12.63
CA PRO A 69 -17.26 7.87 -13.47
C PRO A 69 -17.22 6.57 -12.65
N ASP A 70 -17.75 5.47 -13.20
CA ASP A 70 -17.84 4.16 -12.53
C ASP A 70 -16.48 3.67 -11.99
N GLN A 71 -15.40 3.99 -12.71
CA GLN A 71 -14.05 3.62 -12.32
C GLN A 71 -13.61 4.28 -11.00
N TYR A 72 -14.07 5.52 -10.68
CA TYR A 72 -13.83 6.14 -9.39
C TYR A 72 -14.53 5.40 -8.25
N ALA A 73 -15.71 4.86 -8.51
CA ALA A 73 -16.42 4.04 -7.54
C ALA A 73 -15.63 2.75 -7.23
N VAL A 74 -15.02 2.13 -8.23
CA VAL A 74 -14.15 0.94 -8.04
C VAL A 74 -12.87 1.30 -7.26
N LEU A 75 -12.21 2.41 -7.60
CA LEU A 75 -11.03 2.89 -6.87
C LEU A 75 -11.35 3.16 -5.38
N LEU A 76 -12.42 3.91 -5.13
CA LEU A 76 -12.85 4.24 -3.78
C LEU A 76 -13.31 2.99 -3.03
N GLY A 77 -14.03 2.08 -3.71
CA GLY A 77 -14.40 0.78 -3.16
C GLY A 77 -13.18 0.00 -2.70
N PHE A 78 -12.13 -0.07 -3.52
CA PHE A 78 -10.88 -0.73 -3.16
C PHE A 78 -10.22 -0.08 -1.93
N GLY A 79 -10.07 1.24 -1.95
CA GLY A 79 -9.47 1.99 -0.84
C GLY A 79 -10.25 1.87 0.47
N ILE A 80 -11.57 2.03 0.41
CA ILE A 80 -12.45 1.93 1.59
C ILE A 80 -12.41 0.54 2.20
N VAL A 81 -12.53 -0.52 1.39
CA VAL A 81 -12.46 -1.91 1.89
C VAL A 81 -11.09 -2.20 2.50
N PHE A 82 -10.01 -1.77 1.83
CA PHE A 82 -8.66 -1.96 2.36
C PHE A 82 -8.47 -1.29 3.73
N ILE A 83 -8.88 -0.03 3.87
CA ILE A 83 -8.77 0.71 5.13
C ILE A 83 -9.67 0.08 6.20
N ALA A 84 -10.94 -0.18 5.88
CA ALA A 84 -11.89 -0.75 6.83
C ALA A 84 -11.44 -2.15 7.30
N ALA A 85 -11.02 -3.01 6.39
CA ALA A 85 -10.51 -4.34 6.73
C ALA A 85 -9.22 -4.25 7.57
N THR A 86 -8.30 -3.33 7.23
CA THR A 86 -7.06 -3.13 8.01
C THR A 86 -7.38 -2.69 9.44
N ILE A 87 -8.30 -1.76 9.61
CA ILE A 87 -8.76 -1.32 10.95
C ILE A 87 -9.42 -2.49 11.69
N ALA A 88 -10.36 -3.20 11.05
CA ALA A 88 -11.08 -4.31 11.66
C ALA A 88 -10.14 -5.42 12.12
N PHE A 89 -9.25 -5.90 11.24
CA PHE A 89 -8.27 -6.94 11.60
C PHE A 89 -7.31 -6.46 12.68
N THR A 90 -6.87 -5.20 12.62
CA THR A 90 -5.98 -4.62 13.64
C THR A 90 -6.66 -4.59 15.00
N VAL A 91 -7.93 -4.14 15.07
CA VAL A 91 -8.71 -4.10 16.33
C VAL A 91 -8.93 -5.51 16.88
N VAL A 92 -9.33 -6.46 16.03
CA VAL A 92 -9.52 -7.86 16.44
C VAL A 92 -8.22 -8.44 16.99
N ILE A 93 -7.12 -8.31 16.26
CA ILE A 93 -5.81 -8.84 16.68
C ILE A 93 -5.34 -8.17 17.96
N GLN A 94 -5.47 -6.84 18.08
CA GLN A 94 -5.09 -6.13 19.30
C GLN A 94 -5.95 -6.52 20.51
N GLY A 95 -7.23 -6.84 20.29
CA GLY A 95 -8.12 -7.29 21.34
C GLY A 95 -7.73 -8.67 21.92
N PHE A 96 -7.17 -9.53 21.10
CA PHE A 96 -6.71 -10.87 21.52
C PHE A 96 -5.22 -10.91 21.90
N TYR A 97 -4.45 -9.87 21.52
CA TYR A 97 -3.02 -9.84 21.76
C TYR A 97 -2.68 -9.37 23.17
N HIS A 98 -2.15 -10.27 23.98
CA HIS A 98 -1.46 -9.95 25.23
C HIS A 98 0.04 -9.82 24.92
N LYS A 99 0.64 -8.70 25.32
CA LYS A 99 2.06 -8.41 25.05
C LYS A 99 2.94 -9.60 25.47
N GLN A 100 3.47 -10.31 24.50
CA GLN A 100 4.45 -11.38 24.69
C GLN A 100 5.72 -10.97 23.94
N GLU A 101 6.85 -11.00 24.64
CA GLU A 101 8.16 -10.81 24.02
C GLU A 101 8.61 -12.13 23.40
N LEU A 102 8.96 -12.12 22.11
CA LEU A 102 9.46 -13.32 21.42
C LEU A 102 10.79 -13.76 22.03
N PHE A 103 11.60 -12.81 22.44
CA PHE A 103 12.92 -13.00 23.01
C PHE A 103 12.99 -12.46 24.44
N GLN A 104 12.40 -13.16 25.40
CA GLN A 104 12.40 -12.75 26.82
C GLN A 104 13.80 -12.52 27.41
N LYS A 105 14.85 -13.15 26.84
CA LYS A 105 16.27 -13.00 27.26
C LYS A 105 17.04 -11.96 26.44
N ALA A 106 16.46 -11.41 25.37
CA ALA A 106 17.13 -10.48 24.45
C ALA A 106 16.15 -9.41 23.94
N THR A 107 15.62 -8.59 24.83
CA THR A 107 14.66 -7.53 24.56
C THR A 107 15.12 -6.59 23.45
N PHE A 108 16.41 -6.23 23.42
CA PHE A 108 16.98 -5.38 22.39
C PHE A 108 16.94 -6.02 20.98
N ALA A 109 17.11 -7.34 20.89
CA ALA A 109 16.97 -8.04 19.61
C ALA A 109 15.51 -8.03 19.12
N ASP A 110 14.54 -8.19 20.03
CA ASP A 110 13.11 -8.09 19.71
C ASP A 110 12.73 -6.71 19.18
N GLU A 111 13.28 -5.65 19.80
CA GLU A 111 13.07 -4.26 19.37
C GLU A 111 13.65 -3.99 17.98
N ILE A 112 14.89 -4.42 17.70
CA ILE A 112 15.51 -4.24 16.38
C ILE A 112 14.74 -5.00 15.31
N ILE A 113 14.41 -6.27 15.53
CA ILE A 113 13.65 -7.07 14.59
C ILE A 113 12.26 -6.45 14.38
N GLY A 114 11.61 -5.99 15.46
CA GLY A 114 10.35 -5.25 15.36
C GLY A 114 10.48 -3.99 14.51
N GLY A 115 11.56 -3.23 14.66
CA GLY A 115 11.87 -2.06 13.83
C GLY A 115 12.04 -2.41 12.34
N LEU A 116 12.84 -3.44 12.04
CA LEU A 116 13.03 -3.91 10.66
C LEU A 116 11.71 -4.39 10.02
N LEU A 117 10.90 -5.14 10.76
CA LEU A 117 9.56 -5.53 10.33
C LEU A 117 8.64 -4.32 10.13
N GLY A 118 8.83 -3.25 10.90
CA GLY A 118 8.16 -1.97 10.70
C GLY A 118 8.47 -1.36 9.33
N ILE A 119 9.74 -1.40 8.88
CA ILE A 119 10.11 -0.97 7.52
C ILE A 119 9.43 -1.87 6.48
N VAL A 120 9.45 -3.19 6.65
CA VAL A 120 8.78 -4.13 5.73
C VAL A 120 7.29 -3.81 5.64
N GLN A 121 6.64 -3.52 6.76
CA GLN A 121 5.25 -3.12 6.80
C GLN A 121 4.98 -1.81 6.08
N ALA A 122 5.87 -0.81 6.23
CA ALA A 122 5.80 0.45 5.49
C ALA A 122 5.90 0.22 3.98
N MET A 123 6.88 -0.57 3.55
CA MET A 123 7.06 -0.90 2.13
C MET A 123 5.85 -1.65 1.57
N PHE A 124 5.29 -2.60 2.33
CA PHE A 124 4.07 -3.29 1.92
C PHE A 124 2.90 -2.33 1.72
N LEU A 125 2.67 -1.40 2.66
CA LEU A 125 1.58 -0.41 2.57
C LEU A 125 1.77 0.54 1.38
N VAL A 126 3.00 1.02 1.15
CA VAL A 126 3.33 1.84 -0.03
C VAL A 126 3.06 1.04 -1.32
N GLY A 127 3.44 -0.24 -1.36
CA GLY A 127 3.13 -1.12 -2.48
C GLY A 127 1.63 -1.26 -2.75
N CYS A 128 0.81 -1.43 -1.70
CA CYS A 128 -0.64 -1.46 -1.81
C CYS A 128 -1.19 -0.15 -2.40
N ILE A 129 -0.72 1.01 -1.92
CA ILE A 129 -1.13 2.32 -2.46
C ILE A 129 -0.76 2.44 -3.93
N ILE A 130 0.46 2.05 -4.32
CA ILE A 130 0.89 2.07 -5.72
C ILE A 130 0.00 1.17 -6.58
N ILE A 131 -0.29 -0.07 -6.14
CA ILE A 131 -1.17 -0.99 -6.88
C ILE A 131 -2.58 -0.40 -7.05
N ILE A 132 -3.16 0.15 -5.98
CA ILE A 132 -4.48 0.77 -6.01
C ILE A 132 -4.52 1.93 -7.01
N LEU A 133 -3.54 2.82 -6.96
CA LEU A 133 -3.48 3.98 -7.85
C LEU A 133 -3.15 3.58 -9.30
N ASP A 134 -2.24 2.63 -9.49
CA ASP A 134 -1.87 2.14 -10.81
C ASP A 134 -3.04 1.43 -11.50
N SER A 135 -3.84 0.64 -10.77
CA SER A 135 -5.00 -0.04 -11.33
C SER A 135 -6.06 0.93 -11.87
N PHE A 136 -6.00 2.19 -11.45
CA PHE A 136 -6.92 3.22 -11.90
C PHE A 136 -6.28 4.18 -12.92
N PHE A 137 -5.14 4.80 -12.57
CA PHE A 137 -4.57 5.89 -13.37
C PHE A 137 -3.67 5.43 -14.51
N ARG A 138 -3.20 4.18 -14.51
CA ARG A 138 -2.41 3.63 -15.62
C ARG A 138 -3.26 3.06 -16.74
N ASP A 139 -4.55 2.86 -16.53
CA ASP A 139 -5.44 2.45 -17.60
C ASP A 139 -5.70 3.63 -18.55
N PRO A 140 -5.24 3.56 -19.82
CA PRO A 140 -5.43 4.64 -20.79
C PRO A 140 -6.90 4.81 -21.21
N THR A 141 -7.76 3.84 -20.92
CA THR A 141 -9.18 3.87 -21.26
C THR A 141 -10.00 4.70 -20.28
N VAL A 142 -9.45 5.04 -19.12
CA VAL A 142 -10.12 5.85 -18.10
C VAL A 142 -10.16 7.31 -18.55
N PRO A 143 -11.33 7.85 -18.94
CA PRO A 143 -11.46 9.23 -19.39
C PRO A 143 -11.21 10.20 -18.22
N ARG A 144 -10.57 11.34 -18.52
CA ARG A 144 -10.54 12.45 -17.58
C ARG A 144 -11.96 12.97 -17.39
N SER A 145 -12.38 13.10 -16.14
CA SER A 145 -13.67 13.68 -15.77
C SER A 145 -13.45 15.08 -15.19
N ASP A 146 -14.35 16.01 -15.50
CA ASP A 146 -14.35 17.37 -14.92
C ASP A 146 -14.58 17.33 -13.40
N ASN A 147 -15.20 16.27 -12.89
CA ASN A 147 -15.45 16.02 -11.46
C ASN A 147 -14.34 15.20 -10.79
N GLU A 148 -13.17 15.10 -11.40
CA GLU A 148 -12.04 14.34 -10.87
C GLU A 148 -11.46 14.99 -9.62
N PHE A 149 -11.11 14.15 -8.62
CA PHE A 149 -10.35 14.62 -7.46
C PHE A 149 -8.92 14.98 -7.86
N THR A 150 -8.71 16.23 -8.24
CA THR A 150 -7.44 16.76 -8.75
C THR A 150 -6.25 16.41 -7.85
N TRP A 151 -6.43 16.46 -6.52
CA TRP A 151 -5.37 16.14 -5.57
C TRP A 151 -4.89 14.68 -5.63
N ILE A 152 -5.76 13.71 -5.98
CA ILE A 152 -5.37 12.29 -6.12
C ILE A 152 -4.52 12.14 -7.38
N ARG A 153 -4.90 12.79 -8.47
CA ARG A 153 -4.12 12.79 -9.71
C ARG A 153 -2.77 13.50 -9.54
N ASP A 154 -2.73 14.62 -8.82
CA ASP A 154 -1.49 15.31 -8.53
C ASP A 154 -0.55 14.43 -7.70
N PHE A 155 -1.09 13.73 -6.71
CA PHE A 155 -0.34 12.75 -5.93
C PHE A 155 0.19 11.61 -6.82
N PHE A 156 -0.64 11.05 -7.71
CA PHE A 156 -0.23 10.04 -8.66
C PHE A 156 0.88 10.54 -9.60
N ASN A 157 0.79 11.76 -10.10
CA ASN A 157 1.79 12.35 -10.97
C ASN A 157 3.15 12.49 -10.25
N VAL A 158 3.16 12.95 -8.99
CA VAL A 158 4.37 13.03 -8.17
C VAL A 158 4.94 11.62 -7.90
N MET A 159 4.08 10.66 -7.59
CA MET A 159 4.47 9.25 -7.40
C MET A 159 5.05 8.67 -8.69
N ASN A 160 4.48 8.99 -9.85
CA ASN A 160 4.89 8.42 -11.14
C ASN A 160 6.32 8.82 -11.56
N THR A 161 6.85 9.93 -11.04
CA THR A 161 8.22 10.40 -11.25
C THR A 161 9.20 9.97 -10.15
N SER A 162 8.74 9.13 -9.22
CA SER A 162 9.50 8.66 -8.06
C SER A 162 10.37 7.46 -8.37
N SER A 163 11.61 7.47 -7.87
CA SER A 163 12.52 6.33 -7.97
C SER A 163 12.05 5.14 -7.14
N PHE A 164 11.41 5.37 -5.99
CA PHE A 164 10.81 4.29 -5.21
C PHE A 164 9.63 3.65 -5.93
N ALA A 165 8.74 4.46 -6.53
CA ALA A 165 7.62 3.90 -7.29
C ALA A 165 8.10 3.03 -8.47
N ASP A 166 9.18 3.43 -9.16
CA ASP A 166 9.79 2.62 -10.19
C ASP A 166 10.35 1.30 -9.64
N LEU A 167 11.09 1.34 -8.52
CA LEU A 167 11.58 0.14 -7.84
C LEU A 167 10.44 -0.81 -7.44
N PHE A 168 9.33 -0.26 -6.94
CA PHE A 168 8.16 -1.06 -6.60
C PHE A 168 7.57 -1.75 -7.83
N ARG A 169 7.36 -1.00 -8.90
CA ARG A 169 6.74 -1.51 -10.15
C ARG A 169 7.59 -2.53 -10.86
N THR A 170 8.91 -2.35 -10.85
CA THR A 170 9.84 -3.21 -11.62
C THR A 170 10.29 -4.46 -10.86
N ARG A 171 10.32 -4.41 -9.52
CA ARG A 171 10.89 -5.50 -8.72
C ARG A 171 9.97 -6.01 -7.60
N LEU A 172 9.48 -5.12 -6.73
CA LEU A 172 8.80 -5.54 -5.50
C LEU A 172 7.40 -6.09 -5.78
N ILE A 173 6.60 -5.38 -6.58
CA ILE A 173 5.24 -5.81 -6.93
C ILE A 173 5.25 -7.08 -7.78
N PRO A 174 6.08 -7.24 -8.83
CA PRO A 174 6.20 -8.50 -9.55
C PRO A 174 6.62 -9.68 -8.66
N GLY A 175 7.54 -9.44 -7.72
CA GLY A 175 7.93 -10.44 -6.72
C GLY A 175 6.76 -10.84 -5.83
N PHE A 176 5.98 -9.87 -5.34
CA PHE A 176 4.78 -10.10 -4.55
C PHE A 176 3.71 -10.89 -5.33
N ILE A 177 3.46 -10.52 -6.59
CA ILE A 177 2.52 -11.23 -7.48
C ILE A 177 2.99 -12.66 -7.73
N THR A 178 4.28 -12.92 -7.84
CA THR A 178 4.81 -14.28 -8.01
C THR A 178 4.45 -15.19 -6.84
N VAL A 179 4.43 -14.65 -5.62
CA VAL A 179 4.11 -15.42 -4.40
C VAL A 179 2.60 -15.53 -4.16
N PHE A 180 1.88 -14.44 -4.36
CA PHE A 180 0.46 -14.31 -3.99
C PHE A 180 -0.49 -14.24 -5.19
N GLY A 181 0.01 -14.45 -6.42
CA GLY A 181 -0.76 -14.24 -7.65
C GLY A 181 -2.06 -15.04 -7.73
N LEU A 182 -2.11 -16.26 -7.16
CA LEU A 182 -3.35 -17.04 -7.10
C LEU A 182 -4.49 -16.35 -6.32
N LEU A 183 -4.15 -15.40 -5.45
CA LEU A 183 -5.10 -14.68 -4.58
C LEU A 183 -5.38 -13.25 -5.09
N ILE A 184 -4.65 -12.80 -6.12
CA ILE A 184 -4.78 -11.46 -6.69
C ILE A 184 -5.54 -11.57 -8.01
N PRO A 185 -6.58 -10.74 -8.26
CA PRO A 185 -7.32 -10.72 -9.50
C PRO A 185 -6.41 -10.53 -10.73
N SER A 186 -6.72 -11.22 -11.83
CA SER A 186 -5.88 -11.27 -13.04
C SER A 186 -5.67 -9.93 -13.73
N ASP A 187 -6.64 -9.03 -13.64
CA ASP A 187 -6.57 -7.67 -14.18
C ASP A 187 -5.54 -6.81 -13.42
N VAL A 188 -5.45 -6.93 -12.08
CA VAL A 188 -4.37 -6.29 -11.29
C VAL A 188 -3.00 -6.84 -11.68
N GLN A 189 -2.91 -8.16 -11.91
CA GLN A 189 -1.66 -8.78 -12.34
C GLN A 189 -1.21 -8.29 -13.72
N ALA A 190 -2.15 -8.09 -14.66
CA ALA A 190 -1.87 -7.71 -16.04
C ALA A 190 -1.04 -6.41 -16.15
N PHE A 191 -1.24 -5.45 -15.24
CA PHE A 191 -0.46 -4.21 -15.22
C PHE A 191 1.05 -4.39 -14.98
N TYR A 192 1.44 -5.51 -14.37
CA TYR A 192 2.84 -5.75 -13.94
C TYR A 192 3.52 -6.90 -14.68
N VAL A 193 2.75 -7.79 -15.31
CA VAL A 193 3.30 -8.94 -16.07
C VAL A 193 3.84 -8.50 -17.42
N THR A 194 3.25 -7.51 -18.07
CA THR A 194 3.68 -6.96 -19.37
C THR A 194 5.05 -6.27 -19.32
N VAL A 195 5.52 -5.86 -18.15
CA VAL A 195 6.85 -5.24 -17.97
C VAL A 195 8.00 -6.28 -18.09
N ARG A 196 7.69 -7.57 -18.05
CA ARG A 196 8.69 -8.66 -18.04
C ARG A 196 9.09 -9.16 -19.45
N THR A 197 8.42 -8.71 -20.49
CA THR A 197 8.60 -9.17 -21.90
C THR A 197 9.15 -8.08 -22.85
N GLY A 198 9.63 -6.96 -22.33
CA GLY A 198 10.24 -5.87 -23.10
C GLY A 198 11.76 -5.76 -22.87
#